data_c7c4fe6ea7a74bb042bb874a076b2bda
#
_entry.id   c7c4fe6ea7a74bb042bb874a076b2bda
#
_cell.length_a   1.000
_cell.length_b   1.000
_cell.length_c   1.000
_cell.angle_alpha   90.00
_cell.angle_beta   90.00
_cell.angle_gamma   90.00
#
_symmetry.space_group_name_H-M   'P 1'
#
loop_
_entity.id
_entity.type
_entity.pdbx_description
1 polymer ?
#
loop_
_entity_poly.entity_id
_entity_poly.type
_entity_poly.pdbx_seq_one_letter_code
_entity_poly.pdbx_strand_id
1 'polypeptide(L)'
;MGILEAAEALMKQGFVPQQDIWLSFAGDEEVSGTGAPSAVAWLKEHGVAPAMVVDEGGAVVEGVFPGVARPMAVVGIGEKGPMTLTVTAKGAGGHSSMPPAHSAVGVMAKAVVNIEKHPFKPQLPLPVREMLDTVGRHAPFGLRVVFANLWCFGGLFSRLAAKMGGELGGMVRTTQCVTMAQGSLQSNVIPTEGKATLNLRLLNTTTPEQARRHVATAAGPGVEVEIAYAQPASPYASTHSEAWSRLTQAVEHTWPEALVTPYLMMACSDSRHYSAICRDVYKFSAMDLDKEHRALLHNHNERVPLSTVEKCVEFFTRLIRSL
;
A
#
# COMPACT_ATOMS: atom_id res chain seq x y z
N MET A 1 -17.78 -3.79 -13.56
CA MET A 1 -19.12 -3.33 -14.00
C MET A 1 -19.10 -1.83 -14.31
N GLY A 2 -18.87 -0.91 -13.35
CA GLY A 2 -19.00 0.54 -13.57
C GLY A 2 -18.26 1.10 -14.79
N ILE A 3 -17.03 0.65 -15.05
CA ILE A 3 -16.27 1.06 -16.25
C ILE A 3 -16.99 0.64 -17.54
N LEU A 4 -17.48 -0.61 -17.59
CA LEU A 4 -18.15 -1.15 -18.79
C LEU A 4 -19.49 -0.46 -19.04
N GLU A 5 -20.28 -0.21 -18.00
CA GLU A 5 -21.54 0.55 -18.10
C GLU A 5 -21.30 1.99 -18.58
N ALA A 6 -20.26 2.66 -18.07
CA ALA A 6 -19.88 4.00 -18.50
C ALA A 6 -19.45 4.02 -19.97
N ALA A 7 -18.61 3.08 -20.39
CA ALA A 7 -18.16 2.96 -21.78
C ALA A 7 -19.33 2.67 -22.73
N GLU A 8 -20.20 1.72 -22.40
CA GLU A 8 -21.38 1.39 -23.19
C GLU A 8 -22.35 2.57 -23.32
N ALA A 9 -22.60 3.29 -22.20
CA ALA A 9 -23.47 4.46 -22.21
C ALA A 9 -22.91 5.57 -23.10
N LEU A 10 -21.61 5.80 -23.11
CA LEU A 10 -20.97 6.79 -23.97
C LEU A 10 -20.97 6.35 -25.43
N MET A 11 -20.73 5.09 -25.76
CA MET A 11 -20.81 4.55 -27.12
C MET A 11 -22.23 4.67 -27.69
N LYS A 12 -23.28 4.40 -26.90
CA LYS A 12 -24.67 4.60 -27.28
C LYS A 12 -24.98 6.06 -27.59
N GLN A 13 -24.28 7.02 -27.00
CA GLN A 13 -24.40 8.46 -27.27
C GLN A 13 -23.58 8.90 -28.51
N GLY A 14 -22.85 8.00 -29.15
CA GLY A 14 -21.95 8.31 -30.26
C GLY A 14 -20.66 9.04 -29.83
N PHE A 15 -20.31 8.99 -28.53
CA PHE A 15 -19.07 9.59 -28.06
C PHE A 15 -17.87 8.83 -28.57
N VAL A 16 -16.88 9.56 -29.09
CA VAL A 16 -15.59 9.02 -29.52
C VAL A 16 -14.50 9.75 -28.71
N PRO A 17 -13.71 9.05 -27.91
CA PRO A 17 -12.61 9.66 -27.16
C PRO A 17 -11.51 10.14 -28.11
N GLN A 18 -10.75 11.16 -27.69
CA GLN A 18 -9.63 11.69 -28.48
C GLN A 18 -8.37 10.82 -28.39
N GLN A 19 -8.32 9.93 -27.41
CA GLN A 19 -7.20 9.02 -27.18
C GLN A 19 -7.74 7.58 -27.02
N ASP A 20 -6.89 6.60 -27.33
CA ASP A 20 -7.22 5.20 -27.09
C ASP A 20 -7.37 4.90 -25.61
N ILE A 21 -8.41 4.15 -25.27
CA ILE A 21 -8.69 3.71 -23.90
C ILE A 21 -8.52 2.19 -23.85
N TRP A 22 -7.58 1.75 -23.03
CA TRP A 22 -7.28 0.34 -22.80
C TRP A 22 -7.92 -0.12 -21.50
N LEU A 23 -8.73 -1.16 -21.57
CA LEU A 23 -9.35 -1.79 -20.41
C LEU A 23 -8.66 -3.14 -20.17
N SER A 24 -7.92 -3.25 -19.07
CA SER A 24 -7.22 -4.48 -18.67
C SER A 24 -7.94 -5.11 -17.50
N PHE A 25 -8.34 -6.36 -17.64
CA PHE A 25 -9.00 -7.15 -16.61
C PHE A 25 -8.21 -8.42 -16.37
N ALA A 26 -7.83 -8.66 -15.12
CA ALA A 26 -7.18 -9.90 -14.67
C ALA A 26 -8.02 -10.54 -13.56
N GLY A 27 -7.86 -11.84 -13.36
CA GLY A 27 -8.59 -12.60 -12.34
C GLY A 27 -7.68 -13.17 -11.26
N ASP A 28 -6.43 -12.74 -11.17
CA ASP A 28 -5.37 -13.34 -10.33
C ASP A 28 -4.59 -12.30 -9.49
N GLU A 29 -5.14 -11.09 -9.29
CA GLU A 29 -4.49 -10.01 -8.51
C GLU A 29 -4.24 -10.44 -7.05
N GLU A 30 -5.27 -11.01 -6.40
CA GLU A 30 -5.25 -11.42 -4.98
C GLU A 30 -4.20 -12.50 -4.65
N VAL A 31 -3.73 -13.21 -5.67
CA VAL A 31 -2.68 -14.22 -5.54
C VAL A 31 -1.37 -13.79 -6.18
N SER A 32 -1.24 -12.51 -6.52
CA SER A 32 -0.06 -11.94 -7.22
C SER A 32 0.29 -12.71 -8.49
N GLY A 33 -0.73 -12.97 -9.31
CA GLY A 33 -0.61 -13.76 -10.53
C GLY A 33 0.12 -13.06 -11.67
N THR A 34 -0.01 -13.61 -12.86
CA THR A 34 0.72 -13.16 -14.06
C THR A 34 -0.12 -12.29 -14.98
N GLY A 35 -1.40 -12.05 -14.67
CA GLY A 35 -2.33 -11.30 -15.52
C GLY A 35 -1.82 -9.91 -15.87
N ALA A 36 -1.60 -9.07 -14.87
CA ALA A 36 -1.08 -7.71 -15.08
C ALA A 36 0.34 -7.66 -15.66
N PRO A 37 1.33 -8.45 -15.17
CA PRO A 37 2.62 -8.53 -15.83
C PRO A 37 2.54 -8.89 -17.32
N SER A 38 1.65 -9.81 -17.70
CA SER A 38 1.45 -10.23 -19.10
C SER A 38 0.82 -9.11 -19.94
N ALA A 39 -0.18 -8.39 -19.38
CA ALA A 39 -0.78 -7.23 -20.03
C ALA A 39 0.26 -6.12 -20.28
N VAL A 40 1.09 -5.81 -19.28
CA VAL A 40 2.17 -4.82 -19.40
C VAL A 40 3.20 -5.24 -20.46
N ALA A 41 3.58 -6.51 -20.48
CA ALA A 41 4.51 -7.05 -21.49
C ALA A 41 3.92 -6.90 -22.90
N TRP A 42 2.64 -7.26 -23.08
CA TRP A 42 1.94 -7.13 -24.35
C TRP A 42 1.86 -5.68 -24.82
N LEU A 43 1.44 -4.74 -23.93
CA LEU A 43 1.38 -3.31 -24.25
C LEU A 43 2.75 -2.78 -24.69
N LYS A 44 3.81 -3.14 -23.97
CA LYS A 44 5.18 -2.74 -24.29
C LYS A 44 5.63 -3.29 -25.66
N GLU A 45 5.34 -4.55 -25.96
CA GLU A 45 5.65 -5.18 -27.25
C GLU A 45 4.95 -4.49 -28.43
N HIS A 46 3.72 -4.01 -28.19
CA HIS A 46 2.93 -3.28 -29.21
C HIS A 46 3.19 -1.77 -29.20
N GLY A 47 4.22 -1.29 -28.51
CA GLY A 47 4.59 0.12 -28.49
C GLY A 47 3.61 1.04 -27.78
N VAL A 48 2.70 0.49 -26.96
CA VAL A 48 1.71 1.27 -26.20
C VAL A 48 2.36 1.81 -24.92
N ALA A 49 2.38 3.13 -24.79
CA ALA A 49 2.85 3.84 -23.60
C ALA A 49 1.68 4.70 -23.07
N PRO A 50 0.92 4.21 -22.07
CA PRO A 50 -0.21 4.97 -21.54
C PRO A 50 0.24 6.31 -20.92
N ALA A 51 -0.50 7.38 -21.19
CA ALA A 51 -0.28 8.67 -20.55
C ALA A 51 -0.74 8.66 -19.08
N MET A 52 -1.73 7.81 -18.77
CA MET A 52 -2.29 7.63 -17.45
C MET A 52 -2.73 6.18 -17.26
N VAL A 53 -2.55 5.66 -16.05
CA VAL A 53 -3.14 4.40 -15.60
C VAL A 53 -3.94 4.68 -14.33
N VAL A 54 -5.16 4.16 -14.26
CA VAL A 54 -6.00 4.20 -13.05
C VAL A 54 -6.38 2.77 -12.70
N ASP A 55 -6.08 2.38 -11.48
CA ASP A 55 -6.38 1.07 -10.93
C ASP A 55 -7.04 1.22 -9.55
N GLU A 56 -7.35 0.14 -8.91
CA GLU A 56 -7.94 0.10 -7.57
C GLU A 56 -6.99 0.62 -6.48
N GLY A 57 -7.52 0.89 -5.29
CA GLY A 57 -6.74 1.16 -4.08
C GLY A 57 -7.33 2.24 -3.19
N GLY A 58 -7.20 3.53 -3.54
CA GLY A 58 -7.85 4.59 -2.79
C GLY A 58 -9.36 4.64 -3.02
N ALA A 59 -10.08 5.39 -2.18
CA ALA A 59 -11.54 5.54 -2.27
C ALA A 59 -11.97 6.86 -1.62
N VAL A 60 -13.26 7.19 -1.68
CA VAL A 60 -13.84 8.24 -0.85
C VAL A 60 -14.18 7.63 0.51
N VAL A 61 -13.57 8.15 1.57
CA VAL A 61 -13.66 7.58 2.92
C VAL A 61 -13.92 8.64 3.97
N GLU A 62 -14.66 8.27 5.01
CA GLU A 62 -14.99 9.15 6.13
C GLU A 62 -14.12 8.86 7.36
N GLY A 63 -13.91 9.90 8.18
CA GLY A 63 -13.28 9.75 9.51
C GLY A 63 -11.82 9.30 9.49
N VAL A 64 -11.10 9.48 8.40
CA VAL A 64 -9.70 9.06 8.26
C VAL A 64 -8.75 9.96 9.03
N PHE A 65 -9.06 11.25 9.12
CA PHE A 65 -8.16 12.21 9.76
C PHE A 65 -8.84 12.93 10.94
N PRO A 66 -8.26 12.88 12.16
CA PRO A 66 -8.83 13.53 13.33
C PRO A 66 -9.00 15.03 13.11
N GLY A 67 -10.22 15.54 13.36
CA GLY A 67 -10.55 16.96 13.23
C GLY A 67 -10.89 17.44 11.83
N VAL A 68 -10.94 16.58 10.83
CA VAL A 68 -11.46 16.86 9.49
C VAL A 68 -12.78 16.13 9.32
N ALA A 69 -13.87 16.87 9.22
CA ALA A 69 -15.23 16.31 9.13
C ALA A 69 -15.65 15.95 7.71
N ARG A 70 -14.97 16.49 6.69
CA ARG A 70 -15.26 16.21 5.27
C ARG A 70 -14.80 14.81 4.91
N PRO A 71 -15.54 14.07 4.07
CA PRO A 71 -15.04 12.87 3.41
C PRO A 71 -13.73 13.17 2.65
N MET A 72 -12.86 12.20 2.54
CA MET A 72 -11.59 12.34 1.83
C MET A 72 -11.56 11.35 0.66
N ALA A 73 -11.40 11.88 -0.55
CA ALA A 73 -11.09 11.08 -1.72
C ALA A 73 -9.57 10.87 -1.75
N VAL A 74 -9.12 9.73 -1.21
CA VAL A 74 -7.70 9.40 -1.15
C VAL A 74 -7.26 8.74 -2.46
N VAL A 75 -6.43 9.43 -3.23
CA VAL A 75 -5.90 8.93 -4.50
C VAL A 75 -4.46 8.46 -4.30
N GLY A 76 -4.23 7.16 -4.41
CA GLY A 76 -2.91 6.58 -4.28
C GLY A 76 -1.99 7.04 -5.41
N ILE A 77 -0.90 7.74 -5.08
CA ILE A 77 0.14 8.13 -6.03
C ILE A 77 1.37 7.23 -5.97
N GLY A 78 1.36 6.25 -5.09
CA GLY A 78 2.38 5.23 -4.93
C GLY A 78 1.95 4.21 -3.91
N GLU A 79 2.61 3.06 -3.90
CA GLU A 79 2.35 1.98 -2.98
C GLU A 79 3.63 1.43 -2.37
N LYS A 80 3.52 0.82 -1.20
CA LYS A 80 4.65 0.20 -0.51
C LYS A 80 4.98 -1.16 -1.12
N GLY A 81 6.29 -1.48 -1.15
CA GLY A 81 6.75 -2.77 -1.66
C GLY A 81 6.52 -3.92 -0.66
N PRO A 82 5.87 -5.02 -1.06
CA PRO A 82 5.73 -6.20 -0.21
C PRO A 82 7.04 -6.95 -0.16
N MET A 83 7.39 -7.46 1.03
CA MET A 83 8.58 -8.26 1.23
C MET A 83 8.37 -9.27 2.34
N THR A 84 8.90 -10.47 2.15
CA THR A 84 8.92 -11.53 3.16
C THR A 84 10.36 -11.94 3.42
N LEU A 85 10.75 -11.91 4.70
CA LEU A 85 12.03 -12.41 5.17
C LEU A 85 11.83 -13.66 6.02
N THR A 86 12.81 -14.57 5.94
CA THR A 86 12.95 -15.67 6.89
C THR A 86 14.15 -15.43 7.78
N VAL A 87 13.99 -15.70 9.09
CA VAL A 87 15.03 -15.65 10.11
C VAL A 87 15.19 -17.05 10.66
N THR A 88 16.34 -17.66 10.40
CA THR A 88 16.61 -19.07 10.71
C THR A 88 17.77 -19.16 11.71
N ALA A 89 17.51 -19.80 12.86
CA ALA A 89 18.54 -20.23 13.80
C ALA A 89 18.77 -21.73 13.63
N LYS A 90 20.01 -22.18 13.56
CA LYS A 90 20.40 -23.60 13.51
C LYS A 90 20.97 -24.04 14.85
N GLY A 91 20.78 -25.29 15.21
CA GLY A 91 21.27 -25.86 16.45
C GLY A 91 21.36 -27.38 16.43
N ALA A 92 21.88 -27.95 17.50
CA ALA A 92 21.89 -29.40 17.66
C ALA A 92 20.49 -29.89 18.06
N GLY A 93 19.94 -30.84 17.31
CA GLY A 93 18.75 -31.56 17.71
C GLY A 93 19.02 -32.56 18.84
N GLY A 94 17.94 -33.10 19.44
CA GLY A 94 18.10 -34.13 20.47
C GLY A 94 16.85 -34.33 21.33
N HIS A 95 17.01 -35.09 22.40
CA HIS A 95 15.95 -35.31 23.38
C HIS A 95 15.90 -34.14 24.37
N SER A 96 14.70 -33.67 24.69
CA SER A 96 14.49 -32.48 25.55
C SER A 96 15.02 -32.62 26.97
N SER A 97 15.29 -33.84 27.48
CA SER A 97 15.87 -34.07 28.78
C SER A 97 17.38 -33.77 28.86
N MET A 98 18.05 -33.55 27.73
CA MET A 98 19.46 -33.20 27.63
C MET A 98 19.62 -31.92 26.77
N PRO A 99 19.12 -30.77 27.23
CA PRO A 99 19.07 -29.56 26.45
C PRO A 99 20.48 -28.95 26.30
N PRO A 100 20.80 -28.37 25.10
CA PRO A 100 21.94 -27.49 24.97
C PRO A 100 21.73 -26.20 25.76
N ALA A 101 22.83 -25.44 25.98
CA ALA A 101 22.73 -24.13 26.65
C ALA A 101 21.73 -23.17 25.98
N HIS A 102 21.65 -23.23 24.67
CA HIS A 102 20.68 -22.47 23.84
C HIS A 102 20.13 -23.37 22.74
N SER A 103 18.81 -23.54 22.70
CA SER A 103 18.14 -24.23 21.60
C SER A 103 18.00 -23.30 20.39
N ALA A 104 17.84 -23.87 19.18
CA ALA A 104 17.58 -23.09 17.96
C ALA A 104 16.34 -22.18 18.12
N VAL A 105 15.29 -22.67 18.74
CA VAL A 105 14.07 -21.89 19.04
C VAL A 105 14.38 -20.72 19.99
N GLY A 106 15.19 -20.92 21.01
CA GLY A 106 15.58 -19.86 21.95
C GLY A 106 16.41 -18.76 21.30
N VAL A 107 17.34 -19.14 20.40
CA VAL A 107 18.14 -18.17 19.62
C VAL A 107 17.24 -17.40 18.66
N MET A 108 16.35 -18.06 17.92
CA MET A 108 15.36 -17.44 17.03
C MET A 108 14.44 -16.47 17.79
N ALA A 109 13.89 -16.89 18.93
CA ALA A 109 13.02 -16.03 19.74
C ALA A 109 13.73 -14.75 20.23
N LYS A 110 15.00 -14.85 20.64
CA LYS A 110 15.82 -13.69 21.00
C LYS A 110 16.00 -12.74 19.78
N ALA A 111 16.28 -13.29 18.61
CA ALA A 111 16.39 -12.50 17.39
C ALA A 111 15.08 -11.76 17.05
N VAL A 112 13.93 -12.42 17.17
CA VAL A 112 12.60 -11.82 16.99
C VAL A 112 12.41 -10.63 17.93
N VAL A 113 12.65 -10.80 19.22
CA VAL A 113 12.53 -9.71 20.21
C VAL A 113 13.47 -8.54 19.88
N ASN A 114 14.68 -8.84 19.41
CA ASN A 114 15.62 -7.80 19.00
C ASN A 114 15.14 -7.05 17.75
N ILE A 115 14.60 -7.75 16.76
CA ILE A 115 14.03 -7.14 15.55
C ILE A 115 12.88 -6.19 15.92
N GLU A 116 11.96 -6.59 16.78
CA GLU A 116 10.84 -5.75 17.21
C GLU A 116 11.29 -4.48 17.96
N LYS A 117 12.39 -4.56 18.72
CA LYS A 117 12.98 -3.40 19.40
C LYS A 117 13.71 -2.42 18.49
N HIS A 118 14.00 -2.84 17.25
CA HIS A 118 14.73 -2.03 16.27
C HIS A 118 13.88 -1.78 15.00
N PRO A 119 12.75 -1.06 15.10
CA PRO A 119 11.94 -0.73 13.94
C PRO A 119 12.69 0.21 12.99
N PHE A 120 12.28 0.24 11.72
CA PHE A 120 12.82 1.22 10.77
C PHE A 120 12.56 2.66 11.23
N LYS A 121 13.50 3.54 10.92
CA LYS A 121 13.40 4.96 11.27
C LYS A 121 12.22 5.59 10.51
N PRO A 122 11.39 6.41 11.19
CA PRO A 122 10.31 7.12 10.53
C PRO A 122 10.85 8.20 9.58
N GLN A 123 10.12 8.40 8.50
CA GLN A 123 10.37 9.39 7.46
C GLN A 123 9.05 10.08 7.10
N LEU A 124 9.11 11.16 6.34
CA LEU A 124 7.92 11.82 5.81
C LEU A 124 7.95 11.71 4.27
N PRO A 125 7.41 10.62 3.68
CA PRO A 125 7.40 10.43 2.23
C PRO A 125 6.58 11.51 1.53
N LEU A 126 6.89 11.76 0.24
CA LEU A 126 6.20 12.76 -0.57
C LEU A 126 4.66 12.64 -0.52
N PRO A 127 4.04 11.46 -0.74
CA PRO A 127 2.58 11.36 -0.71
C PRO A 127 1.98 11.78 0.64
N VAL A 128 2.65 11.43 1.74
CA VAL A 128 2.19 11.80 3.08
C VAL A 128 2.35 13.31 3.33
N ARG A 129 3.42 13.91 2.83
CA ARG A 129 3.62 15.36 2.94
C ARG A 129 2.54 16.13 2.19
N GLU A 130 2.24 15.75 0.96
CA GLU A 130 1.21 16.39 0.14
C GLU A 130 -0.20 16.13 0.71
N MET A 131 -0.45 14.93 1.24
CA MET A 131 -1.68 14.65 1.97
C MET A 131 -1.84 15.59 3.17
N LEU A 132 -0.81 15.76 3.98
CA LEU A 132 -0.84 16.63 5.15
C LEU A 132 -0.98 18.12 4.78
N ASP A 133 -0.42 18.56 3.65
CA ASP A 133 -0.64 19.91 3.15
C ASP A 133 -2.10 20.14 2.77
N THR A 134 -2.69 19.19 2.03
CA THR A 134 -4.11 19.26 1.65
C THR A 134 -5.03 19.22 2.86
N VAL A 135 -4.86 18.23 3.74
CA VAL A 135 -5.66 18.05 4.96
C VAL A 135 -5.47 19.22 5.92
N GLY A 136 -4.25 19.74 6.01
CA GLY A 136 -3.90 20.85 6.88
C GLY A 136 -4.73 22.10 6.65
N ARG A 137 -5.10 22.40 5.41
CA ARG A 137 -5.95 23.55 5.06
C ARG A 137 -7.37 23.46 5.64
N HIS A 138 -7.82 22.25 5.96
CA HIS A 138 -9.15 21.95 6.49
C HIS A 138 -9.13 21.50 7.97
N ALA A 139 -7.95 21.41 8.57
CA ALA A 139 -7.75 20.97 9.94
C ALA A 139 -7.98 22.12 10.97
N PRO A 140 -8.22 21.82 12.26
CA PRO A 140 -8.21 22.79 13.34
C PRO A 140 -6.91 23.61 13.39
N PHE A 141 -6.98 24.84 13.89
CA PHE A 141 -5.87 25.82 13.82
C PHE A 141 -4.51 25.26 14.30
N GLY A 142 -4.47 24.54 15.42
CA GLY A 142 -3.21 23.97 15.92
C GLY A 142 -2.56 22.97 14.95
N LEU A 143 -3.34 22.07 14.32
CA LEU A 143 -2.86 21.15 13.31
C LEU A 143 -2.48 21.86 12.01
N ARG A 144 -3.22 22.92 11.64
CA ARG A 144 -2.90 23.77 10.48
C ARG A 144 -1.51 24.39 10.62
N VAL A 145 -1.16 24.91 11.81
CA VAL A 145 0.18 25.46 12.08
C VAL A 145 1.26 24.38 11.92
N VAL A 146 1.04 23.18 12.44
CA VAL A 146 1.99 22.07 12.31
C VAL A 146 2.19 21.65 10.86
N PHE A 147 1.08 21.46 10.10
CA PHE A 147 1.14 20.97 8.74
C PHE A 147 1.64 22.00 7.74
N ALA A 148 1.38 23.29 7.96
CA ALA A 148 1.97 24.37 7.17
C ALA A 148 3.50 24.50 7.39
N ASN A 149 4.04 23.94 8.47
CA ASN A 149 5.45 24.03 8.83
C ASN A 149 6.12 22.65 8.96
N LEU A 150 5.79 21.72 8.06
CA LEU A 150 6.38 20.37 8.05
C LEU A 150 7.90 20.37 7.86
N TRP A 151 8.48 21.42 7.30
CA TRP A 151 9.93 21.60 7.24
C TRP A 151 10.57 21.65 8.64
N CYS A 152 9.85 22.15 9.64
CA CYS A 152 10.27 22.22 11.05
C CYS A 152 9.74 21.03 11.87
N PHE A 153 8.43 20.73 11.76
CA PHE A 153 7.73 19.77 12.59
C PHE A 153 7.68 18.35 12.01
N GLY A 154 8.02 18.14 10.73
CA GLY A 154 7.87 16.85 10.06
C GLY A 154 8.62 15.71 10.72
N GLY A 155 9.82 15.96 11.26
CA GLY A 155 10.59 14.96 12.00
C GLY A 155 9.94 14.56 13.33
N LEU A 156 9.34 15.50 14.05
CA LEU A 156 8.60 15.23 15.27
C LEU A 156 7.29 14.52 14.94
N PHE A 157 6.54 15.01 13.96
CA PHE A 157 5.30 14.40 13.50
C PHE A 157 5.49 12.93 13.10
N SER A 158 6.49 12.64 12.26
CA SER A 158 6.74 11.26 11.81
C SER A 158 7.12 10.32 12.96
N ARG A 159 7.85 10.80 13.98
CA ARG A 159 8.16 10.02 15.18
C ARG A 159 6.91 9.74 16.02
N LEU A 160 6.05 10.73 16.20
CA LEU A 160 4.79 10.58 16.95
C LEU A 160 3.84 9.64 16.21
N ALA A 161 3.65 9.83 14.91
CA ALA A 161 2.83 8.96 14.07
C ALA A 161 3.32 7.49 14.12
N ALA A 162 4.64 7.28 13.99
CA ALA A 162 5.23 5.95 14.10
C ALA A 162 5.01 5.31 15.48
N LYS A 163 5.02 6.11 16.57
CA LYS A 163 4.76 5.63 17.94
C LYS A 163 3.28 5.29 18.16
N MET A 164 2.35 6.04 17.55
CA MET A 164 0.92 5.77 17.62
C MET A 164 0.56 4.47 16.90
N GLY A 165 1.33 4.06 15.89
CA GLY A 165 1.02 2.89 15.08
C GLY A 165 -0.15 3.13 14.12
N GLY A 166 -0.87 2.04 13.77
CA GLY A 166 -2.01 2.11 12.86
C GLY A 166 -1.62 2.60 11.46
N GLU A 167 -2.58 3.15 10.74
CA GLU A 167 -2.43 3.59 9.36
C GLU A 167 -1.39 4.71 9.20
N LEU A 168 -1.48 5.76 10.02
CA LEU A 168 -0.50 6.85 10.00
C LEU A 168 0.92 6.38 10.31
N GLY A 169 1.07 5.49 11.30
CA GLY A 169 2.37 4.89 11.63
C GLY A 169 2.93 4.04 10.50
N GLY A 170 2.05 3.35 9.77
CA GLY A 170 2.40 2.59 8.59
C GLY A 170 2.88 3.45 7.42
N MET A 171 2.27 4.60 7.20
CA MET A 171 2.64 5.51 6.11
C MET A 171 3.99 6.19 6.29
N VAL A 172 4.47 6.38 7.51
CA VAL A 172 5.70 7.13 7.79
C VAL A 172 6.96 6.27 7.96
N ARG A 173 6.89 4.96 7.75
CA ARG A 173 8.08 4.09 7.81
C ARG A 173 7.91 2.81 7.01
N THR A 174 9.03 2.19 6.63
CA THR A 174 9.03 0.77 6.28
C THR A 174 8.54 -0.01 7.50
N THR A 175 7.50 -0.81 7.36
CA THR A 175 6.94 -1.61 8.45
C THR A 175 7.50 -3.02 8.42
N GLN A 176 7.59 -3.63 9.60
CA GLN A 176 8.00 -5.02 9.80
C GLN A 176 7.09 -5.66 10.84
N CYS A 177 6.69 -6.89 10.61
CA CYS A 177 5.87 -7.67 11.51
C CYS A 177 6.27 -9.14 11.44
N VAL A 178 6.52 -9.77 12.58
CA VAL A 178 6.72 -11.22 12.65
C VAL A 178 5.35 -11.88 12.56
N THR A 179 5.15 -12.72 11.57
CA THR A 179 3.84 -13.33 11.28
C THR A 179 3.80 -14.84 11.55
N MET A 180 4.97 -15.49 11.52
CA MET A 180 5.05 -16.94 11.77
C MET A 180 6.29 -17.24 12.62
N ALA A 181 6.17 -18.26 13.49
CA ALA A 181 7.30 -18.83 14.24
C ALA A 181 7.12 -20.35 14.30
N GLN A 182 8.20 -21.08 14.02
CA GLN A 182 8.19 -22.54 13.94
C GLN A 182 9.40 -23.13 14.68
N GLY A 183 9.22 -24.31 15.22
CA GLY A 183 10.26 -25.11 15.86
C GLY A 183 9.92 -26.60 15.71
N SER A 184 10.07 -27.37 16.80
CA SER A 184 9.66 -28.77 16.80
C SER A 184 8.15 -28.96 16.75
N LEU A 185 7.69 -30.01 16.09
CA LEU A 185 6.30 -30.48 16.13
C LEU A 185 6.01 -31.39 17.34
N GLN A 186 7.06 -31.80 18.06
CA GLN A 186 6.96 -32.68 19.23
C GLN A 186 7.55 -31.99 20.48
N SER A 187 6.86 -32.10 21.60
CA SER A 187 7.25 -31.40 22.85
C SER A 187 8.54 -31.93 23.48
N ASN A 188 8.89 -33.20 23.21
CA ASN A 188 10.09 -33.87 23.75
C ASN A 188 11.28 -33.91 22.78
N VAL A 189 11.19 -33.23 21.64
CA VAL A 189 12.27 -33.17 20.61
C VAL A 189 12.82 -31.76 20.51
N ILE A 190 14.15 -31.59 20.67
CA ILE A 190 14.85 -30.36 20.39
C ILE A 190 15.02 -30.24 18.87
N PRO A 191 14.48 -29.19 18.23
CA PRO A 191 14.63 -29.01 16.79
C PRO A 191 16.05 -28.59 16.41
N THR A 192 16.49 -29.02 15.24
CA THR A 192 17.74 -28.57 14.62
C THR A 192 17.63 -27.15 14.02
N GLU A 193 16.41 -26.65 13.90
CA GLU A 193 16.12 -25.34 13.32
C GLU A 193 14.97 -24.65 14.06
N GLY A 194 15.12 -23.35 14.31
CA GLY A 194 14.04 -22.45 14.70
C GLY A 194 13.87 -21.40 13.62
N LYS A 195 12.68 -21.22 13.08
CA LYS A 195 12.40 -20.34 11.94
C LYS A 195 11.29 -19.33 12.25
N ALA A 196 11.54 -18.06 11.96
CA ALA A 196 10.51 -17.02 11.98
C ALA A 196 10.35 -16.41 10.60
N THR A 197 9.10 -16.00 10.28
CA THR A 197 8.79 -15.29 9.03
C THR A 197 8.33 -13.89 9.37
N LEU A 198 8.89 -12.90 8.65
CA LEU A 198 8.54 -11.50 8.77
C LEU A 198 7.89 -11.03 7.48
N ASN A 199 6.78 -10.31 7.60
CA ASN A 199 6.21 -9.53 6.53
C ASN A 199 6.64 -8.06 6.67
N LEU A 200 7.15 -7.48 5.59
CA LEU A 200 7.55 -6.09 5.52
C LEU A 200 6.76 -5.36 4.43
N ARG A 201 6.58 -4.05 4.64
CA ARG A 201 6.06 -3.14 3.61
C ARG A 201 7.06 -2.00 3.45
N LEU A 202 7.78 -2.01 2.34
CA LEU A 202 8.89 -1.10 2.07
C LEU A 202 8.40 0.27 1.62
N LEU A 203 8.99 1.34 2.16
CA LEU A 203 8.93 2.66 1.52
C LEU A 203 9.85 2.67 0.28
N ASN A 204 9.57 3.55 -0.68
CA ASN A 204 10.41 3.70 -1.89
C ASN A 204 11.84 4.18 -1.61
N THR A 205 12.12 4.63 -0.40
CA THR A 205 13.46 4.98 0.09
C THR A 205 14.23 3.79 0.65
N THR A 206 13.63 2.60 0.67
CA THR A 206 14.22 1.39 1.27
C THR A 206 14.23 0.26 0.23
N THR A 207 15.39 -0.12 -0.23
CA THR A 207 15.53 -1.28 -1.12
C THR A 207 15.37 -2.60 -0.35
N PRO A 208 14.98 -3.70 -1.02
CA PRO A 208 14.89 -5.02 -0.38
C PRO A 208 16.16 -5.43 0.35
N GLU A 209 17.34 -5.19 -0.24
CA GLU A 209 18.61 -5.55 0.36
C GLU A 209 18.96 -4.66 1.58
N GLN A 210 18.60 -3.38 1.56
CA GLN A 210 18.72 -2.51 2.73
C GLN A 210 17.84 -2.98 3.88
N ALA A 211 16.61 -3.42 3.57
CA ALA A 211 15.70 -3.96 4.56
C ALA A 211 16.23 -5.28 5.16
N ARG A 212 16.72 -6.21 4.34
CA ARG A 212 17.35 -7.45 4.79
C ARG A 212 18.52 -7.15 5.75
N ARG A 213 19.43 -6.24 5.36
CA ARG A 213 20.59 -5.85 6.20
C ARG A 213 20.16 -5.22 7.52
N HIS A 214 19.14 -4.36 7.52
CA HIS A 214 18.61 -3.78 8.75
C HIS A 214 18.11 -4.88 9.70
N VAL A 215 17.30 -5.80 9.19
CA VAL A 215 16.76 -6.92 9.98
C VAL A 215 17.87 -7.84 10.46
N ALA A 216 18.84 -8.18 9.60
CA ALA A 216 19.98 -9.02 10.00
C ALA A 216 20.84 -8.37 11.11
N THR A 217 21.09 -7.06 11.01
CA THR A 217 21.80 -6.31 12.07
C THR A 217 21.00 -6.28 13.35
N ALA A 218 19.70 -6.06 13.28
CA ALA A 218 18.82 -6.04 14.46
C ALA A 218 18.72 -7.42 15.13
N ALA A 219 18.60 -8.49 14.35
CA ALA A 219 18.50 -9.86 14.84
C ALA A 219 19.71 -10.27 15.67
N GLY A 220 20.90 -9.77 15.30
CA GLY A 220 22.16 -10.12 15.96
C GLY A 220 22.75 -11.46 15.48
N PRO A 221 23.77 -11.96 16.17
CA PRO A 221 24.45 -13.19 15.78
C PRO A 221 23.62 -14.45 16.04
N GLY A 222 23.96 -15.53 15.35
CA GLY A 222 23.35 -16.85 15.53
C GLY A 222 22.12 -17.12 14.66
N VAL A 223 21.74 -16.19 13.80
CA VAL A 223 20.66 -16.37 12.84
C VAL A 223 21.08 -15.97 11.43
N GLU A 224 20.49 -16.61 10.45
CA GLU A 224 20.56 -16.27 9.03
C GLU A 224 19.28 -15.55 8.62
N VAL A 225 19.39 -14.47 7.81
CA VAL A 225 18.25 -13.68 7.35
C VAL A 225 18.26 -13.67 5.83
N GLU A 226 17.23 -14.29 5.25
CA GLU A 226 17.09 -14.47 3.82
C GLU A 226 15.82 -13.81 3.29
N ILE A 227 15.88 -13.35 2.02
CA ILE A 227 14.74 -12.84 1.29
C ILE A 227 13.99 -14.03 0.70
N ALA A 228 12.79 -14.32 1.21
CA ALA A 228 11.91 -15.32 0.63
C ALA A 228 11.10 -14.74 -0.55
N TYR A 229 10.73 -13.47 -0.46
CA TYR A 229 10.01 -12.73 -1.51
C TYR A 229 10.25 -11.24 -1.34
N ALA A 230 10.39 -10.50 -2.43
CA ALA A 230 10.45 -9.05 -2.38
C ALA A 230 10.06 -8.42 -3.72
N GLN A 231 9.29 -7.36 -3.62
CA GLN A 231 9.08 -6.39 -4.70
C GLN A 231 9.42 -4.99 -4.19
N PRO A 232 10.07 -4.15 -4.98
CA PRO A 232 10.32 -2.77 -4.60
C PRO A 232 8.99 -2.00 -4.46
N ALA A 233 8.98 -0.94 -3.67
CA ALA A 233 7.89 0.03 -3.67
C ALA A 233 7.77 0.70 -5.05
N SER A 234 6.55 1.08 -5.45
CA SER A 234 6.33 1.76 -6.71
C SER A 234 6.97 3.17 -6.70
N PRO A 235 7.36 3.71 -7.85
CA PRO A 235 7.65 5.13 -7.97
C PRO A 235 6.40 5.95 -7.63
N TYR A 236 6.57 7.23 -7.28
CA TYR A 236 5.44 8.12 -7.04
C TYR A 236 5.01 8.79 -8.35
N ALA A 237 3.70 8.74 -8.64
CA ALA A 237 3.09 9.50 -9.72
C ALA A 237 3.06 11.00 -9.39
N SER A 238 2.98 11.84 -10.41
CA SER A 238 2.94 13.29 -10.25
C SER A 238 1.56 13.76 -9.77
N THR A 239 1.53 14.74 -8.87
CA THR A 239 0.31 15.49 -8.49
C THR A 239 0.19 16.82 -9.24
N HIS A 240 1.04 17.04 -10.26
CA HIS A 240 1.08 18.27 -11.06
C HIS A 240 0.94 18.00 -12.55
N SER A 241 0.67 16.74 -12.95
CA SER A 241 0.45 16.37 -14.35
C SER A 241 -0.98 16.66 -14.81
N GLU A 242 -1.16 16.69 -16.12
CA GLU A 242 -2.49 16.75 -16.73
C GLU A 242 -3.34 15.54 -16.33
N ALA A 243 -2.73 14.36 -16.28
CA ALA A 243 -3.38 13.12 -15.85
C ALA A 243 -3.95 13.24 -14.42
N TRP A 244 -3.18 13.81 -13.48
CA TRP A 244 -3.67 14.12 -12.13
C TRP A 244 -4.86 15.07 -12.15
N SER A 245 -4.75 16.16 -12.93
CA SER A 245 -5.82 17.16 -13.03
C SER A 245 -7.12 16.54 -13.58
N ARG A 246 -7.05 15.73 -14.63
CA ARG A 246 -8.21 15.04 -15.20
C ARG A 246 -8.87 14.08 -14.20
N LEU A 247 -8.04 13.27 -13.53
CA LEU A 247 -8.52 12.32 -12.53
C LEU A 247 -9.21 13.04 -11.36
N THR A 248 -8.55 14.06 -10.78
CA THR A 248 -9.10 14.78 -9.62
C THR A 248 -10.34 15.58 -9.95
N GLN A 249 -10.44 16.17 -11.14
CA GLN A 249 -11.66 16.82 -11.60
C GLN A 249 -12.82 15.83 -11.73
N ALA A 250 -12.59 14.64 -12.26
CA ALA A 250 -13.62 13.61 -12.32
C ALA A 250 -14.10 13.21 -10.90
N VAL A 251 -13.18 13.10 -9.95
CA VAL A 251 -13.50 12.83 -8.53
C VAL A 251 -14.29 13.98 -7.92
N GLU A 252 -13.82 15.21 -8.03
CA GLU A 252 -14.46 16.42 -7.46
C GLU A 252 -15.87 16.66 -7.99
N HIS A 253 -16.09 16.38 -9.27
CA HIS A 253 -17.43 16.50 -9.85
C HIS A 253 -18.37 15.36 -9.45
N THR A 254 -17.86 14.20 -9.07
CA THR A 254 -18.67 13.05 -8.65
C THR A 254 -18.95 13.09 -7.15
N TRP A 255 -17.97 13.54 -6.34
CA TRP A 255 -18.07 13.70 -4.89
C TRP A 255 -17.67 15.12 -4.47
N PRO A 256 -18.52 16.14 -4.73
CA PRO A 256 -18.17 17.54 -4.47
C PRO A 256 -17.98 17.86 -2.98
N GLU A 257 -18.53 17.03 -2.10
CA GLU A 257 -18.32 17.12 -0.65
C GLU A 257 -16.94 16.61 -0.22
N ALA A 258 -16.30 15.75 -1.02
CA ALA A 258 -15.03 15.12 -0.65
C ALA A 258 -13.84 16.06 -0.85
N LEU A 259 -12.83 15.87 -0.04
CA LEU A 259 -11.52 16.51 -0.16
C LEU A 259 -10.58 15.58 -0.91
N VAL A 260 -10.23 15.91 -2.14
CA VAL A 260 -9.28 15.10 -2.91
C VAL A 260 -7.87 15.29 -2.38
N THR A 261 -7.18 14.20 -2.11
CA THR A 261 -5.82 14.22 -1.56
C THR A 261 -4.96 13.07 -2.08
N PRO A 262 -3.68 13.32 -2.37
CA PRO A 262 -2.76 12.20 -2.63
C PRO A 262 -2.61 11.32 -1.39
N TYR A 263 -2.30 10.05 -1.63
CA TYR A 263 -2.20 9.03 -0.60
C TYR A 263 -1.05 8.06 -0.90
N LEU A 264 -0.42 7.53 0.15
CA LEU A 264 0.51 6.41 0.06
C LEU A 264 -0.24 5.11 0.38
N MET A 265 -0.51 4.31 -0.62
CA MET A 265 -1.16 3.01 -0.43
C MET A 265 -0.23 2.05 0.31
N MET A 266 -0.75 1.45 1.37
CA MET A 266 0.01 0.48 2.18
C MET A 266 -0.16 -0.95 1.70
N ALA A 267 -1.27 -1.24 1.02
CA ALA A 267 -1.50 -2.46 0.27
C ALA A 267 -0.79 -2.40 -1.09
N CYS A 268 -0.97 -3.40 -1.89
CA CYS A 268 -0.46 -3.47 -3.26
C CYS A 268 -1.63 -3.72 -4.21
N SER A 269 -1.47 -3.33 -5.47
CA SER A 269 -2.37 -3.65 -6.56
C SER A 269 -1.58 -4.03 -7.80
N ASP A 270 -2.26 -4.46 -8.84
CA ASP A 270 -1.65 -4.75 -10.14
C ASP A 270 -1.05 -3.52 -10.81
N SER A 271 -1.47 -2.32 -10.41
CA SER A 271 -0.98 -1.05 -10.95
C SER A 271 0.53 -0.87 -10.87
N ARG A 272 1.20 -1.47 -9.89
CA ARG A 272 2.66 -1.41 -9.75
C ARG A 272 3.41 -1.88 -11.00
N HIS A 273 2.87 -2.85 -11.72
CA HIS A 273 3.49 -3.39 -12.93
C HIS A 273 3.47 -2.38 -14.07
N TYR A 274 2.42 -1.57 -14.15
CA TYR A 274 2.27 -0.52 -15.17
C TYR A 274 3.26 0.64 -15.01
N SER A 275 3.89 0.78 -13.85
CA SER A 275 4.97 1.77 -13.64
C SER A 275 6.18 1.53 -14.56
N ALA A 276 6.29 0.35 -15.20
CA ALA A 276 7.30 0.04 -16.21
C ALA A 276 7.05 0.73 -17.55
N ILE A 277 5.82 1.16 -17.85
CA ILE A 277 5.40 1.75 -19.13
C ILE A 277 4.66 3.08 -18.99
N CYS A 278 4.31 3.48 -17.75
CA CYS A 278 3.61 4.73 -17.46
C CYS A 278 4.19 5.39 -16.21
N ARG A 279 4.31 6.73 -16.22
CA ARG A 279 4.76 7.51 -15.06
C ARG A 279 3.60 7.88 -14.13
N ASP A 280 2.43 8.14 -14.71
CA ASP A 280 1.24 8.61 -13.99
C ASP A 280 0.29 7.44 -13.71
N VAL A 281 0.65 6.66 -12.69
CA VAL A 281 -0.10 5.47 -12.25
C VAL A 281 -0.79 5.78 -10.93
N TYR A 282 -2.11 5.91 -10.97
CA TYR A 282 -2.96 6.26 -9.83
C TYR A 282 -3.78 5.07 -9.35
N LYS A 283 -4.11 5.06 -8.05
CA LYS A 283 -4.90 4.04 -7.38
C LYS A 283 -6.13 4.71 -6.80
N PHE A 284 -7.28 4.46 -7.41
CA PHE A 284 -8.54 5.01 -6.95
C PHE A 284 -9.71 4.11 -7.34
N SER A 285 -10.27 3.42 -6.36
CA SER A 285 -11.55 2.72 -6.49
C SER A 285 -12.67 3.75 -6.44
N ALA A 286 -13.46 3.82 -7.52
CA ALA A 286 -14.52 4.81 -7.65
C ALA A 286 -15.72 4.45 -6.77
N MET A 287 -15.52 4.51 -5.45
CA MET A 287 -16.52 4.16 -4.45
C MET A 287 -16.43 5.06 -3.22
N ASP A 288 -17.56 5.28 -2.56
CA ASP A 288 -17.66 5.91 -1.26
C ASP A 288 -17.90 4.84 -0.19
N LEU A 289 -17.01 4.81 0.80
CA LEU A 289 -17.01 3.81 1.86
C LEU A 289 -17.10 4.50 3.22
N ASP A 290 -18.19 4.28 3.93
CA ASP A 290 -18.27 4.59 5.34
C ASP A 290 -17.42 3.62 6.18
N LYS A 291 -17.40 3.84 7.48
CA LYS A 291 -16.61 3.01 8.39
C LYS A 291 -17.07 1.55 8.42
N GLU A 292 -18.38 1.31 8.28
CA GLU A 292 -18.95 -0.05 8.28
C GLU A 292 -18.52 -0.81 7.03
N HIS A 293 -18.78 -0.24 5.84
CA HIS A 293 -18.47 -0.90 4.57
C HIS A 293 -16.97 -1.10 4.39
N ARG A 294 -16.13 -0.14 4.83
CA ARG A 294 -14.68 -0.30 4.82
C ARG A 294 -14.19 -1.48 5.68
N ALA A 295 -14.85 -1.77 6.79
CA ALA A 295 -14.51 -2.90 7.65
C ALA A 295 -14.93 -4.27 7.08
N LEU A 296 -15.76 -4.26 6.03
CA LEU A 296 -16.23 -5.48 5.35
C LEU A 296 -15.34 -5.89 4.18
N LEU A 297 -14.40 -5.06 3.74
CA LEU A 297 -13.46 -5.42 2.68
C LEU A 297 -12.70 -6.70 3.05
N HIS A 298 -12.70 -7.69 2.15
CA HIS A 298 -12.14 -9.03 2.35
C HIS A 298 -12.72 -9.78 3.57
N ASN A 299 -13.93 -9.45 3.99
CA ASN A 299 -14.59 -10.04 5.15
C ASN A 299 -15.95 -10.67 4.77
N HIS A 300 -16.55 -11.39 5.73
CA HIS A 300 -17.89 -11.94 5.55
C HIS A 300 -18.93 -10.84 5.34
N ASN A 301 -19.91 -11.08 4.46
CA ASN A 301 -20.97 -10.13 4.10
C ASN A 301 -20.46 -8.83 3.46
N GLU A 302 -19.36 -8.87 2.74
CA GLU A 302 -18.88 -7.76 1.94
C GLU A 302 -19.98 -7.28 1.00
N ARG A 303 -20.25 -5.98 1.03
CA ARG A 303 -21.31 -5.34 0.25
C ARG A 303 -21.01 -3.88 0.03
N VAL A 304 -21.57 -3.31 -1.03
CA VAL A 304 -21.56 -1.88 -1.30
C VAL A 304 -22.99 -1.36 -1.56
N PRO A 305 -23.32 -0.11 -1.18
CA PRO A 305 -24.60 0.49 -1.51
C PRO A 305 -24.79 0.63 -3.03
N LEU A 306 -26.04 0.54 -3.51
CA LEU A 306 -26.33 0.78 -4.93
C LEU A 306 -25.94 2.18 -5.39
N SER A 307 -26.10 3.19 -4.53
CA SER A 307 -25.66 4.56 -4.79
C SER A 307 -24.16 4.66 -5.10
N THR A 308 -23.34 3.83 -4.46
CA THR A 308 -21.91 3.72 -4.76
C THR A 308 -21.66 3.20 -6.17
N VAL A 309 -22.47 2.23 -6.63
CA VAL A 309 -22.37 1.72 -8.01
C VAL A 309 -22.76 2.80 -9.02
N GLU A 310 -23.82 3.56 -8.75
CA GLU A 310 -24.23 4.69 -9.60
C GLU A 310 -23.13 5.75 -9.72
N LYS A 311 -22.54 6.14 -8.59
CA LYS A 311 -21.40 7.09 -8.56
C LYS A 311 -20.16 6.54 -9.29
N CYS A 312 -19.92 5.23 -9.20
CA CYS A 312 -18.84 4.58 -9.95
C CYS A 312 -19.02 4.76 -11.46
N VAL A 313 -20.23 4.52 -11.98
CA VAL A 313 -20.56 4.74 -13.41
C VAL A 313 -20.41 6.22 -13.78
N GLU A 314 -20.89 7.12 -12.93
CA GLU A 314 -20.78 8.56 -13.14
C GLU A 314 -19.30 9.00 -13.20
N PHE A 315 -18.48 8.56 -12.27
CA PHE A 315 -17.04 8.87 -12.24
C PHE A 315 -16.34 8.43 -13.53
N PHE A 316 -16.52 7.17 -13.95
CA PHE A 316 -15.88 6.67 -15.16
C PHE A 316 -16.42 7.34 -16.42
N THR A 317 -17.72 7.70 -16.46
CA THR A 317 -18.28 8.50 -17.54
C THR A 317 -17.61 9.86 -17.67
N ARG A 318 -17.37 10.54 -16.52
CA ARG A 318 -16.69 11.84 -16.49
C ARG A 318 -15.22 11.71 -16.88
N LEU A 319 -14.54 10.71 -16.35
CA LEU A 319 -13.12 10.47 -16.64
C LEU A 319 -12.92 10.16 -18.13
N ILE A 320 -13.69 9.23 -18.69
CA ILE A 320 -13.62 8.88 -20.13
C ILE A 320 -13.91 10.09 -21.02
N ARG A 321 -14.90 10.93 -20.66
CA ARG A 321 -15.19 12.15 -21.41
C ARG A 321 -14.07 13.19 -21.39
N SER A 322 -13.20 13.14 -20.40
CA SER A 322 -12.07 14.06 -20.28
C SER A 322 -10.84 13.63 -21.10
N LEU A 323 -10.87 12.42 -21.66
CA LEU A 323 -9.82 11.84 -22.50
C LEU A 323 -10.11 12.05 -23.98
#